data_f7ba3b2b5dbd5276c3f6177fd04a0ec2
#
_entry.id   f7ba3b2b5dbd5276c3f6177fd04a0ec2
#
_cell.length_a   1.000
_cell.length_b   1.000
_cell.length_c   1.000
_cell.angle_alpha   90.00
_cell.angle_beta   90.00
_cell.angle_gamma   90.00
#
_symmetry.space_group_name_H-M   'P 1'
#
loop_
_entity.id
_entity.type
_entity.pdbx_description
1 polymer ?
#
loop_
_entity_poly.entity_id
_entity_poly.type
_entity_poly.pdbx_seq_one_letter_code
_entity_poly.pdbx_strand_id
1 'polypeptide(L)' 'MKKQDPKEIAIKCLEQMIQERETMLMSSTYHHRSQEYIDLSQSLGEEIERLEDTIATLKDIN' A
#
# COMPACT_ATOMS: atom_id res chain seq x y z
N MET A 1 -29.88 4.18 -6.79
CA MET A 1 -28.49 3.74 -6.77
C MET A 1 -27.63 4.80 -6.12
N LYS A 2 -26.90 4.44 -5.09
CA LYS A 2 -26.03 5.41 -4.43
C LYS A 2 -24.74 5.58 -5.22
N LYS A 3 -24.39 6.81 -5.48
CA LYS A 3 -23.08 7.11 -6.06
C LYS A 3 -22.03 7.01 -4.98
N GLN A 4 -20.94 6.35 -5.29
CA GLN A 4 -19.82 6.33 -4.36
C GLN A 4 -19.10 7.67 -4.42
N ASP A 5 -18.69 8.14 -3.25
CA ASP A 5 -17.88 9.34 -3.14
C ASP A 5 -16.55 9.08 -3.84
N PRO A 6 -16.10 9.96 -4.74
CA PRO A 6 -14.78 9.79 -5.38
C PRO A 6 -13.66 9.63 -4.37
N LYS A 7 -13.77 10.27 -3.22
CA LYS A 7 -12.77 10.12 -2.16
C LYS A 7 -12.73 8.70 -1.63
N GLU A 8 -13.89 8.08 -1.42
CA GLU A 8 -13.95 6.70 -0.96
C GLU A 8 -13.36 5.75 -1.99
N ILE A 9 -13.64 5.98 -3.25
CA ILE A 9 -13.10 5.16 -4.33
C ILE A 9 -11.57 5.26 -4.32
N ALA A 10 -11.05 6.47 -4.19
CA ALA A 10 -9.60 6.68 -4.15
C ALA A 10 -8.96 5.97 -2.95
N ILE A 11 -9.59 6.06 -1.79
CA ILE A 11 -9.08 5.39 -0.58
C ILE A 11 -9.07 3.87 -0.78
N LYS A 12 -10.13 3.31 -1.34
CA LYS A 12 -10.18 1.87 -1.60
C LYS A 12 -9.10 1.43 -2.57
N CYS A 13 -8.85 2.21 -3.62
CA CYS A 13 -7.78 1.90 -4.56
C CYS A 13 -6.42 1.91 -3.87
N LEU A 14 -6.17 2.90 -3.03
CA LEU A 14 -4.92 3.00 -2.30
C LEU A 14 -4.75 1.84 -1.31
N GLU A 15 -5.82 1.48 -0.62
CA GLU A 15 -5.79 0.33 0.29
C GLU A 15 -5.48 -0.95 -0.45
N GLN A 16 -6.03 -1.12 -1.63
CA GLN A 16 -5.74 -2.30 -2.45
C GLN A 16 -4.28 -2.32 -2.90
N MET A 17 -3.73 -1.17 -3.25
CA MET A 17 -2.32 -1.08 -3.60
C MET A 17 -1.42 -1.48 -2.44
N ILE A 18 -1.78 -1.06 -1.22
CA ILE A 18 -1.05 -1.45 -0.02
C ILE A 18 -1.12 -2.97 0.16
N GLN A 19 -2.30 -3.55 0.03
CA GLN A 19 -2.50 -4.97 0.19
C GLN A 19 -1.71 -5.77 -0.84
N GLU A 20 -1.67 -5.30 -2.08
CA GLU A 20 -0.89 -5.97 -3.12
C GLU A 20 0.59 -6.00 -2.78
N ARG A 21 1.12 -4.91 -2.24
CA ARG A 21 2.52 -4.83 -1.86
C ARG A 21 2.84 -5.71 -0.67
N GLU A 22 1.94 -5.75 0.30
CA GLU A 22 2.10 -6.66 1.44
C GLU A 22 2.08 -8.12 0.99
N THR A 23 1.19 -8.44 0.06
CA THR A 23 1.11 -9.79 -0.51
C THR A 23 2.40 -10.14 -1.25
N MET A 24 2.98 -9.19 -1.98
CA MET A 24 4.25 -9.42 -2.67
C MET A 24 5.36 -9.78 -1.70
N LEU A 25 5.41 -9.11 -0.55
CA LEU A 25 6.40 -9.43 0.48
C LEU A 25 6.18 -10.82 1.05
N MET A 26 4.92 -11.16 1.34
CA MET A 26 4.59 -12.45 1.94
C MET A 26 4.83 -13.62 0.99
N SER A 27 4.62 -13.40 -0.29
CA SER A 27 4.78 -14.45 -1.30
C SER A 27 6.14 -14.41 -2.00
N SER A 28 7.06 -13.58 -1.51
CA SER A 28 8.40 -13.49 -2.08
C SER A 28 9.12 -14.82 -1.93
N THR A 29 9.83 -15.21 -2.99
CA THR A 29 10.67 -16.40 -2.98
C THR A 29 12.08 -16.11 -2.48
N TYR A 30 12.38 -14.85 -2.24
CA TYR A 30 13.70 -14.47 -1.74
C TYR A 30 13.90 -14.94 -0.31
N HIS A 31 15.11 -15.34 -0.01
CA HIS A 31 15.48 -15.68 1.35
C HIS A 31 15.39 -14.43 2.22
N HIS A 32 14.85 -14.56 3.43
CA HIS A 32 14.61 -13.41 4.30
C HIS A 32 15.87 -12.65 4.70
N ARG A 33 17.04 -13.31 4.63
CA ARG A 33 18.32 -12.69 4.96
C ARG A 33 19.09 -12.22 3.73
N SER A 34 18.53 -12.43 2.55
CA SER A 34 19.22 -12.00 1.34
C SER A 34 19.09 -10.49 1.18
N GLN A 35 20.09 -9.91 0.51
CA GLN A 35 20.07 -8.48 0.24
C GLN A 35 18.90 -8.12 -0.65
N GLU A 36 18.53 -9.00 -1.57
CA GLU A 36 17.38 -8.78 -2.45
C GLU A 36 16.09 -8.63 -1.65
N TYR A 37 15.90 -9.47 -0.64
CA TYR A 37 14.71 -9.37 0.20
C TYR A 37 14.72 -8.09 1.03
N ILE A 38 15.88 -7.75 1.60
CA ILE A 38 16.01 -6.53 2.39
C ILE A 38 15.69 -5.30 1.54
N ASP A 39 16.26 -5.24 0.33
CA ASP A 39 16.00 -4.12 -0.58
C ASP A 39 14.53 -4.06 -0.98
N LEU A 40 13.94 -5.21 -1.30
CA LEU A 40 12.52 -5.27 -1.65
C LEU A 40 11.64 -4.81 -0.50
N SER A 41 11.91 -5.30 0.72
CA SER A 41 11.09 -4.94 1.86
C SER A 41 11.20 -3.45 2.19
N GLN A 42 12.36 -2.85 2.03
CA GLN A 42 12.54 -1.42 2.24
C GLN A 42 11.77 -0.62 1.20
N SER A 43 11.89 -0.96 -0.07
CA SER A 43 11.18 -0.26 -1.14
C SER A 43 9.67 -0.35 -0.96
N LEU A 44 9.17 -1.56 -0.71
CA LEU A 44 7.73 -1.75 -0.54
C LEU A 44 7.23 -1.09 0.73
N GLY A 45 8.04 -1.13 1.79
CA GLY A 45 7.69 -0.45 3.05
C GLY A 45 7.55 1.04 2.86
N GLU A 46 8.45 1.67 2.12
CA GLU A 46 8.38 3.10 1.83
C GLU A 46 7.14 3.43 0.99
N GLU A 47 6.83 2.60 0.00
CA GLU A 47 5.63 2.81 -0.81
C GLU A 47 4.36 2.68 0.03
N ILE A 48 4.31 1.67 0.88
CA ILE A 48 3.15 1.46 1.76
C ILE A 48 2.98 2.67 2.68
N GLU A 49 4.06 3.17 3.24
CA GLU A 49 4.01 4.33 4.12
C GLU A 49 3.47 5.56 3.39
N ARG A 50 3.92 5.80 2.16
CA ARG A 50 3.42 6.91 1.36
C ARG A 50 1.94 6.75 1.04
N LEU A 51 1.51 5.54 0.72
CA LEU A 51 0.11 5.27 0.44
C LEU A 51 -0.75 5.48 1.68
N GLU A 52 -0.26 5.06 2.84
CA GLU A 52 -0.96 5.28 4.10
C GLU A 52 -1.07 6.76 4.42
N ASP A 53 -0.01 7.52 4.19
CA ASP A 53 -0.03 8.98 4.38
C ASP A 53 -1.05 9.64 3.45
N THR A 54 -1.12 9.19 2.21
CA THR A 54 -2.07 9.71 1.24
C THR A 54 -3.51 9.40 1.69
N ILE A 55 -3.74 8.20 2.17
CA ILE A 55 -5.06 7.81 2.70
C ILE A 55 -5.43 8.71 3.89
N ALA A 56 -4.50 8.89 4.81
CA ALA A 56 -4.75 9.75 5.97
C ALA A 56 -5.10 11.18 5.56
N THR A 57 -4.38 11.70 4.55
CA THR A 57 -4.66 13.04 4.03
C THR A 57 -6.06 13.11 3.43
N LEU A 58 -6.44 12.10 2.64
CA LEU A 58 -7.76 12.06 2.04
C LEU A 58 -8.88 11.98 3.08
N LYS A 59 -8.66 11.20 4.12
CA LYS A 59 -9.66 11.07 5.19
C LYS A 59 -9.81 12.37 5.98
N ASP A 60 -8.77 13.18 6.04
CA ASP A 60 -8.78 14.44 6.76
C ASP A 60 -9.45 15.56 5.96
N ILE A 61 -9.59 15.39 4.67
CA ILE A 61 -10.29 16.35 3.81
C ILE A 61 -11.79 16.11 3.92
N ASN A 62 -12.51 17.15 4.22
CA ASN A 62 -13.98 17.09 4.27
C ASN A 62 -14.61 17.64 3.02
#